data_376316c7ef3408fba9f2cdaaf42527c7
#
_entry.id   376316c7ef3408fba9f2cdaaf42527c7
#
_cell.length_a   1.000
_cell.length_b   1.000
_cell.length_c   1.000
_cell.angle_alpha   90.00
_cell.angle_beta   90.00
_cell.angle_gamma   90.00
#
_symmetry.space_group_name_H-M   'P 1'
#
loop_
_entity.id
_entity.type
_entity.pdbx_description
1 polymer ?
#
loop_
_entity_poly.entity_id
_entity_poly.type
_entity_poly.pdbx_seq_one_letter_code
_entity_poly.pdbx_strand_id
1 'polypeptide(L)'
;MSVSAYSVVTTAHFDRLLKKLAPKHTDLVERFEEAIGILSLDPHNKSHKYPIKKLKEVAAGEGQYRLRSGRFRFRYDISGRDVVLLYCGLRREDTY
;
A
#
# COMPACT_ATOMS: atom_id res chain seq x y z
N MET A 1 -10.19 -2.37 -23.10
CA MET A 1 -9.58 -1.22 -22.43
C MET A 1 -9.93 -1.24 -20.96
N SER A 2 -8.95 -1.20 -20.12
CA SER A 2 -9.23 -1.19 -18.69
C SER A 2 -9.04 0.23 -18.15
N VAL A 3 -9.93 0.60 -17.25
CA VAL A 3 -9.87 1.89 -16.60
C VAL A 3 -9.70 1.63 -15.12
N SER A 4 -8.74 2.29 -14.52
CA SER A 4 -8.54 2.16 -13.09
C SER A 4 -9.74 2.74 -12.35
N ALA A 5 -10.31 1.96 -11.44
CA ALA A 5 -11.46 2.39 -10.66
C ALA A 5 -11.07 3.37 -9.56
N TYR A 6 -9.80 3.36 -9.14
CA TYR A 6 -9.32 4.16 -8.02
C TYR A 6 -8.07 4.92 -8.41
N SER A 7 -7.87 6.07 -7.76
CA SER A 7 -6.64 6.85 -7.89
C SER A 7 -5.77 6.53 -6.68
N VAL A 8 -4.51 6.17 -6.92
CA VAL A 8 -3.58 5.88 -5.85
C VAL A 8 -2.73 7.13 -5.63
N VAL A 9 -2.78 7.67 -4.42
CA VAL A 9 -1.99 8.84 -4.06
C VAL A 9 -1.12 8.50 -2.86
N THR A 10 -0.06 9.27 -2.68
CA THR A 10 0.87 9.04 -1.57
C THR A 10 0.87 10.25 -0.64
N THR A 11 1.30 10.01 0.60
CA THR A 11 1.48 11.09 1.56
C THR A 11 2.94 11.48 1.62
N ALA A 12 3.23 12.65 2.17
CA ALA A 12 4.63 13.07 2.34
C ALA A 12 5.40 12.08 3.20
N HIS A 13 4.74 11.53 4.23
CA HIS A 13 5.37 10.53 5.09
C HIS A 13 5.73 9.28 4.29
N PHE A 14 4.80 8.80 3.46
CA PHE A 14 5.06 7.64 2.62
C PHE A 14 6.24 7.90 1.68
N ASP A 15 6.24 9.06 1.04
CA ASP A 15 7.30 9.41 0.09
C ASP A 15 8.66 9.43 0.76
N ARG A 16 8.73 9.93 1.99
CA ARG A 16 9.99 9.94 2.75
C ARG A 16 10.46 8.53 3.06
N LEU A 17 9.53 7.65 3.45
CA LEU A 17 9.88 6.26 3.74
C LEU A 17 10.38 5.55 2.49
N LEU A 18 9.70 5.74 1.37
CA LEU A 18 10.09 5.11 0.12
C LEU A 18 11.50 5.57 -0.28
N LYS A 19 11.74 6.86 -0.19
CA LYS A 19 13.03 7.45 -0.54
C LYS A 19 14.16 6.94 0.35
N LYS A 20 13.84 6.72 1.63
CA LYS A 20 14.81 6.22 2.60
C LYS A 20 15.14 4.76 2.36
N LEU A 21 14.15 3.96 2.01
CA LEU A 21 14.31 2.51 1.89
C LEU A 21 14.80 2.06 0.51
N ALA A 22 14.43 2.77 -0.54
CA ALA A 22 14.74 2.34 -1.90
C ALA A 22 16.24 2.10 -2.16
N PRO A 23 17.14 2.95 -1.69
CA PRO A 23 18.58 2.70 -1.93
C PRO A 23 19.10 1.42 -1.28
N LYS A 24 18.47 1.00 -0.18
CA LYS A 24 18.89 -0.20 0.54
C LYS A 24 18.18 -1.46 0.04
N HIS A 25 17.06 -1.28 -0.63
CA HIS A 25 16.22 -2.39 -1.07
C HIS A 25 15.83 -2.15 -2.52
N THR A 26 16.67 -2.61 -3.43
CA THR A 26 16.50 -2.29 -4.86
C THR A 26 15.23 -2.87 -5.46
N ASP A 27 14.65 -3.90 -4.83
CA ASP A 27 13.40 -4.47 -5.31
C ASP A 27 12.15 -3.69 -4.85
N LEU A 28 12.33 -2.69 -3.99
CA LEU A 28 11.18 -1.95 -3.46
C LEU A 28 10.43 -1.18 -4.53
N VAL A 29 11.14 -0.55 -5.46
CA VAL A 29 10.48 0.23 -6.50
C VAL A 29 9.57 -0.65 -7.35
N GLU A 30 10.06 -1.83 -7.70
CA GLU A 30 9.28 -2.79 -8.47
C GLU A 30 8.04 -3.23 -7.70
N ARG A 31 8.22 -3.51 -6.41
CA ARG A 31 7.10 -3.91 -5.56
C ARG A 31 6.09 -2.78 -5.38
N PHE A 32 6.57 -1.55 -5.31
CA PHE A 32 5.71 -0.38 -5.21
C PHE A 32 4.88 -0.21 -6.49
N GLU A 33 5.48 -0.37 -7.64
CA GLU A 33 4.75 -0.27 -8.91
C GLU A 33 3.68 -1.36 -9.00
N GLU A 34 4.00 -2.54 -8.56
CA GLU A 34 3.07 -3.65 -8.51
C GLU A 34 1.90 -3.34 -7.58
N ALA A 35 2.22 -2.76 -6.42
CA ALA A 35 1.20 -2.37 -5.46
C ALA A 35 0.25 -1.33 -6.04
N ILE A 36 0.78 -0.34 -6.74
CA ILE A 36 -0.05 0.67 -7.37
C ILE A 36 -1.04 0.03 -8.35
N GLY A 37 -0.58 -0.93 -9.14
CA GLY A 37 -1.45 -1.63 -10.08
C GLY A 37 -2.58 -2.36 -9.38
N ILE A 38 -2.27 -3.08 -8.31
CA ILE A 38 -3.27 -3.81 -7.55
C ILE A 38 -4.27 -2.85 -6.90
N LEU A 39 -3.77 -1.79 -6.26
CA LEU A 39 -4.61 -0.89 -5.50
C LEU A 39 -5.48 -0.01 -6.39
N SER A 40 -5.06 0.24 -7.62
CA SER A 40 -5.90 1.00 -8.54
C SER A 40 -7.09 0.20 -9.04
N LEU A 41 -7.02 -1.12 -8.93
CA LEU A 41 -8.08 -2.01 -9.41
C LEU A 41 -8.96 -2.56 -8.28
N ASP A 42 -8.34 -3.00 -7.19
CA ASP A 42 -9.09 -3.75 -6.19
C ASP A 42 -8.57 -3.51 -4.77
N PRO A 43 -8.63 -2.26 -4.27
CA PRO A 43 -8.08 -1.97 -2.94
C PRO A 43 -8.86 -2.62 -1.80
N HIS A 44 -10.12 -3.02 -2.03
CA HIS A 44 -10.91 -3.72 -1.02
C HIS A 44 -10.71 -5.23 -1.07
N ASN A 45 -9.94 -5.71 -2.06
CA ASN A 45 -9.71 -7.14 -2.27
C ASN A 45 -11.02 -7.92 -2.43
N LYS A 46 -11.95 -7.36 -3.18
CA LYS A 46 -13.23 -8.03 -3.42
C LYS A 46 -13.06 -9.33 -4.19
N SER A 47 -12.01 -9.41 -5.00
CA SER A 47 -11.71 -10.63 -5.75
C SER A 47 -11.08 -11.71 -4.90
N HIS A 48 -10.58 -11.35 -3.72
CA HIS A 48 -9.83 -12.25 -2.83
C HIS A 48 -8.56 -12.82 -3.47
N LYS A 49 -8.03 -12.11 -4.48
CA LYS A 49 -6.83 -12.58 -5.19
C LYS A 49 -5.53 -12.08 -4.58
N TYR A 50 -5.58 -11.06 -3.75
CA TYR A 50 -4.39 -10.36 -3.30
C TYR A 50 -4.17 -10.50 -1.80
N PRO A 51 -2.93 -10.41 -1.34
CA PRO A 51 -2.61 -10.49 0.09
C PRO A 51 -2.91 -9.18 0.81
N ILE A 52 -4.17 -8.78 0.78
CA ILE A 52 -4.67 -7.58 1.42
C ILE A 52 -5.49 -7.96 2.63
N LYS A 53 -5.27 -7.25 3.73
CA LYS A 53 -6.02 -7.48 4.96
C LYS A 53 -6.50 -6.14 5.51
N LYS A 54 -7.76 -6.09 5.91
CA LYS A 54 -8.27 -4.94 6.64
C LYS A 54 -7.96 -5.15 8.11
N LEU A 55 -7.27 -4.20 8.70
CA LEU A 55 -6.82 -4.31 10.09
C LEU A 55 -7.92 -3.88 11.03
N LYS A 56 -8.06 -4.61 12.14
CA LYS A 56 -9.04 -4.28 13.15
C LYS A 56 -8.51 -3.19 14.07
N GLU A 57 -9.43 -2.37 14.59
CA GLU A 57 -9.10 -1.36 15.59
C GLU A 57 -8.07 -0.33 15.13
N VAL A 58 -8.04 -0.07 13.83
CA VAL A 58 -7.19 0.97 13.27
C VAL A 58 -8.10 2.07 12.74
N ALA A 59 -7.86 3.28 13.18
CA ALA A 59 -8.69 4.41 12.79
C ALA A 59 -8.43 4.83 11.35
N ALA A 60 -9.42 5.47 10.73
CA ALA A 60 -9.25 6.07 9.43
C ALA A 60 -8.15 7.12 9.53
N GLY A 61 -7.27 7.18 8.52
CA GLY A 61 -6.12 8.06 8.54
C GLY A 61 -4.86 7.40 9.04
N GLU A 62 -4.97 6.17 9.56
CA GLU A 62 -3.82 5.46 10.09
C GLU A 62 -3.47 4.20 9.30
N GLY A 63 -4.09 4.02 8.14
CA GLY A 63 -3.81 2.86 7.30
C GLY A 63 -4.59 1.64 7.73
N GLN A 64 -5.89 1.64 7.46
CA GLN A 64 -6.77 0.54 7.84
C GLN A 64 -6.54 -0.73 7.05
N TYR A 65 -5.86 -0.64 5.92
CA TYR A 65 -5.62 -1.79 5.05
C TYR A 65 -4.13 -2.02 4.91
N ARG A 66 -3.76 -3.28 4.70
CA ARG A 66 -2.37 -3.67 4.50
C ARG A 66 -2.26 -4.60 3.30
N LEU A 67 -1.36 -4.24 2.39
CA LEU A 67 -1.01 -5.09 1.24
C LEU A 67 0.41 -5.59 1.45
N ARG A 68 0.61 -6.90 1.33
CA ARG A 68 1.95 -7.47 1.35
C ARG A 68 2.41 -7.68 -0.09
N SER A 69 3.64 -7.31 -0.38
CA SER A 69 4.24 -7.52 -1.69
C SER A 69 5.69 -7.90 -1.47
N GLY A 70 6.01 -9.17 -1.73
CA GLY A 70 7.32 -9.68 -1.41
C GLY A 70 7.61 -9.58 0.07
N ARG A 71 8.72 -8.94 0.42
CA ARG A 71 9.08 -8.76 1.83
C ARG A 71 8.65 -7.41 2.38
N PHE A 72 7.81 -6.68 1.65
CA PHE A 72 7.38 -5.35 2.05
C PHE A 72 5.91 -5.34 2.40
N ARG A 73 5.52 -4.34 3.19
CA ARG A 73 4.14 -4.05 3.53
C ARG A 73 3.82 -2.62 3.14
N PHE A 74 2.62 -2.45 2.62
CA PHE A 74 2.10 -1.12 2.28
C PHE A 74 0.80 -0.94 3.05
N ARG A 75 0.71 0.16 3.80
CA ARG A 75 -0.53 0.46 4.51
C ARG A 75 -1.20 1.63 3.84
N TYR A 76 -2.51 1.56 3.76
CA TYR A 76 -3.27 2.56 3.05
C TYR A 76 -4.68 2.67 3.60
N ASP A 77 -5.32 3.81 3.31
CA ASP A 77 -6.73 4.03 3.55
C ASP A 77 -7.43 4.20 2.23
N ILE A 78 -8.73 4.04 2.24
CA ILE A 78 -9.56 4.28 1.06
C ILE A 78 -10.54 5.38 1.41
N SER A 79 -10.55 6.43 0.61
CA SER A 79 -11.45 7.55 0.79
C SER A 79 -12.12 7.82 -0.55
N GLY A 80 -13.39 7.41 -0.67
CA GLY A 80 -14.08 7.52 -1.93
C GLY A 80 -13.38 6.70 -3.01
N ARG A 81 -12.87 7.37 -4.03
CA ARG A 81 -12.12 6.72 -5.10
C ARG A 81 -10.61 6.86 -4.94
N ASP A 82 -10.19 7.42 -3.83
CA ASP A 82 -8.77 7.60 -3.59
C ASP A 82 -8.23 6.53 -2.66
N VAL A 83 -7.12 5.93 -3.05
CA VAL A 83 -6.35 5.05 -2.19
C VAL A 83 -5.15 5.84 -1.71
N VAL A 84 -5.06 6.05 -0.41
CA VAL A 84 -4.04 6.92 0.17
C VAL A 84 -2.97 6.05 0.84
N LEU A 85 -1.79 6.01 0.25
CA LEU A 85 -0.68 5.25 0.81
C LEU A 85 -0.02 6.04 1.93
N LEU A 86 0.03 5.43 3.11
CA LEU A 86 0.51 6.09 4.33
C LEU A 86 1.84 5.54 4.83
N TYR A 87 2.13 4.28 4.54
CA TYR A 87 3.31 3.62 5.11
C TYR A 87 3.81 2.53 4.20
N CYS A 88 5.14 2.36 4.14
CA CYS A 88 5.75 1.17 3.58
C CYS A 88 6.93 0.77 4.45
N GLY A 89 7.20 -0.53 4.51
CA GLY A 89 8.31 -1.03 5.30
C GLY A 89 8.50 -2.51 5.11
N LEU A 90 9.51 -3.05 5.76
CA LEU A 90 9.81 -4.47 5.71
C LEU A 90 8.88 -5.21 6.65
N ARG A 91 8.47 -6.39 6.23
CA ARG A 91 7.56 -7.21 7.04
C ARG A 91 8.13 -7.55 8.40
N ARG A 92 9.43 -7.76 8.46
CA ARG A 92 10.08 -8.14 9.71
C ARG A 92 10.22 -7.02 10.72
N GLU A 93 10.19 -5.78 10.24
CA GLU A 93 10.38 -4.62 11.10
C GLU A 93 9.07 -3.99 11.51
N ASP A 94 8.02 -4.73 11.33
CA ASP A 94 6.70 -4.24 11.55
C ASP A 94 6.35 -4.34 13.03
N THR A 95 6.50 -3.25 13.71
CA THR A 95 6.26 -3.19 15.16
C THR A 95 5.22 -2.17 15.54
N TYR A 96 4.40 -1.81 14.63
CA TYR A 96 3.31 -0.89 14.93
C TYR A 96 2.16 -1.57 15.65
#